data_c5ba4c2c2e9cb64eeaefd127067aa389
#
_entry.id   c5ba4c2c2e9cb64eeaefd127067aa389
#
_cell.length_a   1.000
_cell.length_b   1.000
_cell.length_c   1.000
_cell.angle_alpha   90.00
_cell.angle_beta   90.00
_cell.angle_gamma   90.00
#
_symmetry.space_group_name_H-M   'P 1'
#
loop_
_entity.id
_entity.type
_entity.pdbx_description
1 polymer ?
#
loop_
_entity_poly.entity_id
_entity_poly.type
_entity_poly.pdbx_seq_one_letter_code
_entity_poly.pdbx_strand_id
1 'polypeptide(L)'
;KRGTTEVEPALAEKWDISADGKEYTFHLRKGVKFHSSAKFTPTRDFNADDVVFSFKRQLDKDHPFHKVGNASYEYFNSMSMPELLKDIVKVDDYTVKFILNRPEAPMIADLAMDFATIFSAEYADKMMEAGTPDVIDFEPIGTGPFTFVAYQKDAVIRYKVNPEYWGAKAPIDNLVFAITPDASVRYEKLKAGECHVMVNPNPADLEAMGKDPSINLLQKEGLNVGYMAYNTQMKPFDNPKVRKALNMAINKKAIIDAVFQGAGKVAKNPIPPTIWSYNDAVVDDPYDPAAAKKVLAAEGVTNLKMKIWAMPVQRPYNPNARRMAELIQSDFSKIGVEAEIVSYEWGEYLKRSKDVKRDGAVLLGWTGDNGDPDNFLAVLLGCDGVGGANRSQWCYQPFEELIQKAKIVSDPAERTRLYKKAQIIFKEQAPWATIAHSVVFQPVRKDVVDFRIDPFGLNLFYGVDLK
;
A
#
# COMPACT_ATOMS: atom_id res chain seq x y z
N LYS A 1 15.70 -1.95 0.76
CA LYS A 1 16.73 -1.38 1.68
C LYS A 1 16.05 -0.53 2.72
N ARG A 2 16.31 -0.84 4.02
CA ARG A 2 15.62 -0.22 5.16
C ARG A 2 15.55 1.31 5.09
N GLY A 3 14.35 1.86 5.17
CA GLY A 3 14.07 3.29 5.13
C GLY A 3 14.20 3.94 3.75
N THR A 4 14.30 3.17 2.69
CA THR A 4 14.37 3.65 1.29
C THR A 4 13.42 2.86 0.38
N THR A 5 13.24 3.30 -0.86
CA THR A 5 12.53 2.55 -1.92
C THR A 5 13.48 1.67 -2.75
N GLU A 6 14.77 1.63 -2.41
CA GLU A 6 15.77 0.84 -3.15
C GLU A 6 15.64 -0.64 -2.80
N VAL A 7 15.72 -1.49 -3.83
CA VAL A 7 15.82 -2.95 -3.66
C VAL A 7 17.26 -3.34 -3.40
N GLU A 8 17.46 -4.30 -2.51
CA GLU A 8 18.78 -4.90 -2.21
C GLU A 8 18.68 -6.43 -2.17
N PRO A 9 19.78 -7.16 -2.38
CA PRO A 9 19.81 -8.62 -2.23
C PRO A 9 19.38 -9.05 -0.81
N ALA A 10 18.60 -10.15 -0.73
CA ALA A 10 18.14 -10.76 0.51
C ALA A 10 18.33 -12.30 0.43
N LEU A 11 17.24 -13.08 0.38
CA LEU A 11 17.34 -14.53 0.15
C LEU A 11 17.87 -14.87 -1.25
N ALA A 12 17.66 -14.01 -2.24
CA ALA A 12 18.41 -14.03 -3.49
C ALA A 12 19.61 -13.09 -3.36
N GLU A 13 20.82 -13.59 -3.62
CA GLU A 13 22.06 -12.81 -3.57
C GLU A 13 22.29 -11.99 -4.83
N LYS A 14 21.78 -12.46 -5.96
CA LYS A 14 21.81 -11.81 -7.28
C LYS A 14 20.77 -12.41 -8.19
N TRP A 15 20.52 -11.72 -9.29
CA TRP A 15 19.65 -12.20 -10.36
C TRP A 15 20.16 -11.78 -11.73
N ASP A 16 19.83 -12.59 -12.74
CA ASP A 16 20.11 -12.33 -14.14
C ASP A 16 18.78 -12.19 -14.89
N ILE A 17 18.73 -11.27 -15.84
CA ILE A 17 17.54 -11.02 -16.66
C ILE A 17 17.92 -11.34 -18.12
N SER A 18 17.08 -12.13 -18.79
CA SER A 18 17.27 -12.44 -20.21
C SER A 18 17.14 -11.18 -21.08
N ALA A 19 17.78 -11.21 -22.27
CA ALA A 19 17.78 -10.06 -23.18
C ALA A 19 16.38 -9.63 -23.64
N ASP A 20 15.42 -10.54 -23.67
CA ASP A 20 14.02 -10.26 -23.99
C ASP A 20 13.17 -9.85 -22.76
N GLY A 21 13.78 -9.80 -21.58
CA GLY A 21 13.14 -9.39 -20.34
C GLY A 21 12.09 -10.36 -19.81
N LYS A 22 12.05 -11.61 -20.27
CA LYS A 22 11.02 -12.59 -19.91
C LYS A 22 11.49 -13.70 -18.97
N GLU A 23 12.77 -13.81 -18.72
CA GLU A 23 13.29 -14.78 -17.76
C GLU A 23 14.14 -14.07 -16.70
N TYR A 24 13.85 -14.35 -15.44
CA TYR A 24 14.59 -13.87 -14.29
C TYR A 24 15.14 -15.06 -13.54
N THR A 25 16.47 -15.20 -13.53
CA THR A 25 17.16 -16.27 -12.83
C THR A 25 17.72 -15.75 -11.52
N PHE A 26 17.18 -16.25 -10.39
CA PHE A 26 17.60 -15.86 -9.05
C PHE A 26 18.59 -16.88 -8.49
N HIS A 27 19.72 -16.40 -7.96
CA HIS A 27 20.70 -17.20 -7.23
C HIS A 27 20.47 -17.04 -5.74
N LEU A 28 20.12 -18.13 -5.08
CA LEU A 28 19.65 -18.13 -3.70
C LEU A 28 20.83 -18.24 -2.72
N ARG A 29 20.65 -17.60 -1.56
CA ARG A 29 21.59 -17.67 -0.43
C ARG A 29 21.62 -19.08 0.16
N LYS A 30 22.82 -19.61 0.40
CA LYS A 30 23.04 -20.90 1.04
C LYS A 30 23.15 -20.77 2.58
N GLY A 31 22.83 -21.83 3.30
CA GLY A 31 23.01 -21.90 4.74
C GLY A 31 22.01 -21.06 5.55
N VAL A 32 20.87 -20.69 4.94
CA VAL A 32 19.80 -19.95 5.61
C VAL A 32 18.87 -20.92 6.32
N LYS A 33 18.72 -20.76 7.65
CA LYS A 33 17.87 -21.61 8.46
C LYS A 33 16.47 -21.03 8.61
N PHE A 34 15.47 -21.90 8.54
CA PHE A 34 14.13 -21.57 8.99
C PHE A 34 14.03 -21.58 10.50
N HIS A 35 13.10 -20.81 11.05
CA HIS A 35 12.77 -20.83 12.47
C HIS A 35 12.27 -22.20 12.92
N SER A 36 12.52 -22.53 14.20
CA SER A 36 11.88 -23.65 14.87
C SER A 36 10.73 -23.20 15.76
N SER A 37 9.73 -24.05 15.96
CA SER A 37 8.62 -23.85 16.89
C SER A 37 8.33 -25.15 17.67
N ALA A 38 7.37 -25.10 18.59
CA ALA A 38 6.91 -26.30 19.29
C ALA A 38 6.28 -27.35 18.34
N LYS A 39 5.79 -26.91 17.18
CA LYS A 39 5.12 -27.79 16.19
C LYS A 39 6.06 -28.24 15.06
N PHE A 40 7.17 -27.54 14.87
CA PHE A 40 8.05 -27.75 13.72
C PHE A 40 9.52 -27.48 14.05
N THR A 41 10.37 -28.43 13.66
CA THR A 41 11.82 -28.28 13.60
C THR A 41 12.25 -28.56 12.17
N PRO A 42 12.87 -27.60 11.46
CA PRO A 42 13.36 -27.79 10.11
C PRO A 42 14.38 -28.93 10.03
N THR A 43 14.31 -29.75 8.98
CA THR A 43 15.30 -30.82 8.73
C THR A 43 16.32 -30.42 7.66
N ARG A 44 16.08 -29.31 6.96
CA ARG A 44 16.97 -28.73 5.96
C ARG A 44 16.97 -27.20 6.01
N ASP A 45 17.99 -26.62 5.40
CA ASP A 45 18.05 -25.17 5.15
C ASP A 45 17.07 -24.75 4.03
N PHE A 46 16.81 -23.44 3.95
CA PHE A 46 16.11 -22.80 2.84
C PHE A 46 16.73 -23.16 1.50
N ASN A 47 15.89 -23.46 0.53
CA ASN A 47 16.30 -23.74 -0.84
C ASN A 47 15.22 -23.36 -1.88
N ALA A 48 15.43 -23.76 -3.14
CA ALA A 48 14.55 -23.46 -4.27
C ALA A 48 13.13 -24.03 -4.14
N ASP A 49 12.94 -25.14 -3.42
CA ASP A 49 11.62 -25.75 -3.22
C ASP A 49 10.68 -24.81 -2.45
N ASP A 50 11.23 -24.05 -1.48
CA ASP A 50 10.48 -23.08 -0.69
C ASP A 50 10.01 -21.89 -1.53
N VAL A 51 10.85 -21.43 -2.48
CA VAL A 51 10.48 -20.37 -3.41
C VAL A 51 9.38 -20.84 -4.36
N VAL A 52 9.57 -22.02 -4.97
CA VAL A 52 8.58 -22.62 -5.87
C VAL A 52 7.25 -22.82 -5.17
N PHE A 53 7.25 -23.39 -3.96
CA PHE A 53 6.05 -23.54 -3.14
C PHE A 53 5.32 -22.21 -2.92
N SER A 54 6.06 -21.18 -2.47
CA SER A 54 5.49 -19.89 -2.07
C SER A 54 4.80 -19.15 -3.20
N PHE A 55 5.33 -19.27 -4.42
CA PHE A 55 4.72 -18.64 -5.59
C PHE A 55 3.69 -19.55 -6.29
N LYS A 56 3.92 -20.85 -6.37
CA LYS A 56 2.97 -21.77 -7.01
C LYS A 56 1.66 -21.84 -6.24
N ARG A 57 1.65 -21.78 -4.90
CA ARG A 57 0.41 -21.71 -4.12
C ARG A 57 -0.47 -20.51 -4.49
N GLN A 58 0.12 -19.41 -4.94
CA GLN A 58 -0.60 -18.21 -5.37
C GLN A 58 -1.01 -18.29 -6.84
N LEU A 59 -0.15 -18.85 -7.71
CA LEU A 59 -0.34 -18.88 -9.15
C LEU A 59 -1.26 -20.02 -9.60
N ASP A 60 -1.04 -21.23 -9.10
CA ASP A 60 -1.71 -22.46 -9.55
C ASP A 60 -2.99 -22.69 -8.73
N LYS A 61 -4.14 -22.56 -9.38
CA LYS A 61 -5.46 -22.74 -8.75
C LYS A 61 -5.74 -24.18 -8.27
N ASP A 62 -4.99 -25.14 -8.81
CA ASP A 62 -5.09 -26.54 -8.43
C ASP A 62 -4.07 -26.94 -7.36
N HIS A 63 -3.19 -26.02 -6.96
CA HIS A 63 -2.23 -26.25 -5.88
C HIS A 63 -2.97 -26.54 -4.56
N PRO A 64 -2.59 -27.59 -3.78
CA PRO A 64 -3.30 -27.96 -2.53
C PRO A 64 -3.45 -26.82 -1.53
N PHE A 65 -2.50 -25.90 -1.49
CA PHE A 65 -2.51 -24.73 -0.61
C PHE A 65 -3.21 -23.49 -1.19
N HIS A 66 -3.66 -23.52 -2.45
CA HIS A 66 -4.23 -22.32 -3.08
C HIS A 66 -5.44 -21.74 -2.33
N LYS A 67 -6.30 -22.63 -1.78
CA LYS A 67 -7.54 -22.26 -1.07
C LYS A 67 -7.43 -22.35 0.45
N VAL A 68 -6.26 -22.69 0.97
CA VAL A 68 -6.04 -22.78 2.42
C VAL A 68 -6.20 -21.41 3.05
N GLY A 69 -6.87 -21.34 4.21
CA GLY A 69 -7.08 -20.08 4.93
C GLY A 69 -8.04 -19.09 4.25
N ASN A 70 -8.78 -19.51 3.20
CA ASN A 70 -9.60 -18.62 2.35
C ASN A 70 -8.77 -17.50 1.71
N ALA A 71 -7.53 -17.79 1.35
CA ALA A 71 -6.60 -16.83 0.76
C ALA A 71 -7.16 -16.20 -0.52
N SER A 72 -7.03 -14.89 -0.66
CA SER A 72 -7.46 -14.12 -1.83
C SER A 72 -6.30 -13.62 -2.69
N TYR A 73 -5.06 -13.68 -2.18
CA TYR A 73 -3.83 -13.21 -2.86
C TYR A 73 -3.96 -11.82 -3.47
N GLU A 74 -4.51 -10.88 -2.72
CA GLU A 74 -4.96 -9.59 -3.24
C GLU A 74 -3.83 -8.78 -3.91
N TYR A 75 -2.65 -8.70 -3.27
CA TYR A 75 -1.51 -7.99 -3.85
C TYR A 75 -0.92 -8.71 -5.06
N PHE A 76 -0.79 -10.03 -5.02
CA PHE A 76 -0.36 -10.85 -6.15
C PHE A 76 -1.26 -10.62 -7.38
N ASN A 77 -2.58 -10.62 -7.17
CA ASN A 77 -3.56 -10.37 -8.22
C ASN A 77 -3.52 -8.89 -8.69
N SER A 78 -3.36 -7.94 -7.77
CA SER A 78 -3.33 -6.50 -8.12
C SER A 78 -2.11 -6.12 -8.97
N MET A 79 -0.99 -6.87 -8.83
CA MET A 79 0.20 -6.72 -9.69
C MET A 79 0.06 -7.51 -11.01
N SER A 80 -1.11 -8.06 -11.31
CA SER A 80 -1.37 -8.89 -12.51
C SER A 80 -0.42 -10.09 -12.61
N MET A 81 0.05 -10.63 -11.47
CA MET A 81 0.98 -11.75 -11.45
C MET A 81 0.41 -13.03 -12.09
N PRO A 82 -0.91 -13.36 -11.96
CA PRO A 82 -1.48 -14.53 -12.62
C PRO A 82 -1.35 -14.49 -14.16
N GLU A 83 -1.47 -13.32 -14.76
CA GLU A 83 -1.35 -13.11 -16.21
C GLU A 83 0.10 -12.94 -16.64
N LEU A 84 0.95 -12.41 -15.74
CA LEU A 84 2.36 -12.15 -15.99
C LEU A 84 3.21 -13.41 -15.91
N LEU A 85 3.06 -14.19 -14.84
CA LEU A 85 3.87 -15.38 -14.58
C LEU A 85 3.38 -16.55 -15.43
N LYS A 86 4.28 -17.07 -16.26
CA LYS A 86 4.05 -18.31 -16.99
C LYS A 86 4.41 -19.52 -16.15
N ASP A 87 5.55 -19.47 -15.47
CA ASP A 87 6.00 -20.55 -14.59
C ASP A 87 7.10 -20.09 -13.62
N ILE A 88 7.28 -20.81 -12.54
CA ILE A 88 8.39 -20.73 -11.61
C ILE A 88 9.07 -22.10 -11.56
N VAL A 89 10.32 -22.18 -11.95
CA VAL A 89 11.04 -23.44 -12.17
C VAL A 89 12.26 -23.52 -11.25
N LYS A 90 12.36 -24.61 -10.51
CA LYS A 90 13.60 -24.99 -9.82
C LYS A 90 14.62 -25.45 -10.89
N VAL A 91 15.75 -24.75 -10.99
CA VAL A 91 16.87 -25.15 -11.86
C VAL A 91 17.79 -26.12 -11.10
N ASP A 92 18.14 -25.74 -9.87
CA ASP A 92 18.83 -26.57 -8.89
C ASP A 92 18.43 -26.12 -7.48
N ASP A 93 19.04 -26.67 -6.42
CA ASP A 93 18.64 -26.38 -5.04
C ASP A 93 18.80 -24.91 -4.65
N TYR A 94 19.61 -24.13 -5.37
CA TYR A 94 19.88 -22.72 -5.06
C TYR A 94 19.71 -21.81 -6.28
N THR A 95 19.01 -22.27 -7.30
CA THR A 95 18.72 -21.48 -8.50
C THR A 95 17.27 -21.65 -8.91
N VAL A 96 16.53 -20.54 -8.99
CA VAL A 96 15.12 -20.50 -9.40
C VAL A 96 14.97 -19.57 -10.59
N LYS A 97 14.18 -19.98 -11.59
CA LYS A 97 13.85 -19.17 -12.74
C LYS A 97 12.36 -18.81 -12.73
N PHE A 98 12.08 -17.52 -12.85
CA PHE A 98 10.74 -16.99 -13.13
C PHE A 98 10.62 -16.76 -14.63
N ILE A 99 9.62 -17.35 -15.25
CA ILE A 99 9.34 -17.23 -16.67
C ILE A 99 8.07 -16.39 -16.84
N LEU A 100 8.17 -15.33 -17.62
CA LEU A 100 7.08 -14.36 -17.82
C LEU A 100 6.46 -14.53 -19.21
N ASN A 101 5.17 -14.24 -19.33
CA ASN A 101 4.45 -14.19 -20.61
C ASN A 101 4.84 -12.94 -21.44
N ARG A 102 5.28 -11.87 -20.78
CA ARG A 102 5.74 -10.60 -21.38
C ARG A 102 6.86 -9.99 -20.53
N PRO A 103 7.65 -9.05 -21.10
CA PRO A 103 8.57 -8.26 -20.27
C PRO A 103 7.79 -7.45 -19.23
N GLU A 104 8.38 -7.26 -18.03
CA GLU A 104 7.80 -6.50 -16.95
C GLU A 104 8.88 -5.66 -16.25
N ALA A 105 8.91 -4.36 -16.52
CA ALA A 105 9.93 -3.47 -15.95
C ALA A 105 9.84 -3.35 -14.42
N PRO A 106 8.66 -3.31 -13.78
CA PRO A 106 8.55 -3.27 -12.31
C PRO A 106 8.79 -4.60 -11.60
N MET A 107 9.02 -5.73 -12.30
CA MET A 107 9.11 -7.08 -11.71
C MET A 107 9.98 -7.19 -10.45
N ILE A 108 11.16 -6.56 -10.43
CA ILE A 108 12.05 -6.62 -9.25
C ILE A 108 11.48 -5.81 -8.08
N ALA A 109 10.82 -4.69 -8.34
CA ALA A 109 10.13 -3.91 -7.32
C ALA A 109 8.93 -4.67 -6.75
N ASP A 110 8.19 -5.36 -7.60
CA ASP A 110 7.04 -6.18 -7.20
C ASP A 110 7.47 -7.36 -6.33
N LEU A 111 8.59 -8.02 -6.64
CA LEU A 111 9.14 -9.09 -5.83
C LEU A 111 9.72 -8.64 -4.47
N ALA A 112 9.82 -7.33 -4.23
CA ALA A 112 10.16 -6.77 -2.92
C ALA A 112 8.91 -6.51 -2.05
N MET A 113 7.70 -6.80 -2.54
CA MET A 113 6.44 -6.66 -1.80
C MET A 113 6.13 -7.89 -0.93
N ASP A 114 5.23 -7.73 0.02
CA ASP A 114 4.89 -8.75 1.02
C ASP A 114 4.34 -10.05 0.43
N PHE A 115 3.68 -10.02 -0.72
CA PHE A 115 3.18 -11.24 -1.38
C PHE A 115 4.32 -12.19 -1.80
N ALA A 116 5.54 -11.68 -1.95
CA ALA A 116 6.73 -12.47 -2.28
C ALA A 116 7.41 -13.11 -1.05
N THR A 117 6.75 -13.10 0.10
CA THR A 117 7.23 -13.77 1.33
C THR A 117 7.43 -15.27 1.08
N ILE A 118 8.60 -15.78 1.49
CA ILE A 118 8.95 -17.19 1.32
C ILE A 118 8.54 -18.00 2.54
N PHE A 119 7.68 -18.99 2.33
CA PHE A 119 7.25 -19.98 3.30
C PHE A 119 8.13 -21.23 3.24
N SER A 120 8.26 -21.94 4.36
CA SER A 120 8.87 -23.27 4.36
C SER A 120 7.92 -24.29 3.76
N ALA A 121 8.31 -24.88 2.63
CA ALA A 121 7.55 -25.97 1.99
C ALA A 121 7.45 -27.19 2.94
N GLU A 122 8.54 -27.53 3.65
CA GLU A 122 8.57 -28.62 4.62
C GLU A 122 7.58 -28.40 5.78
N TYR A 123 7.47 -27.17 6.27
CA TYR A 123 6.50 -26.83 7.32
C TYR A 123 5.05 -26.96 6.79
N ALA A 124 4.82 -26.45 5.58
CA ALA A 124 3.52 -26.55 4.96
C ALA A 124 3.08 -28.02 4.78
N ASP A 125 3.95 -28.86 4.23
CA ASP A 125 3.67 -30.29 4.05
C ASP A 125 3.35 -30.96 5.38
N LYS A 126 4.11 -30.70 6.42
CA LYS A 126 3.88 -31.23 7.78
C LYS A 126 2.52 -30.78 8.34
N MET A 127 2.11 -29.54 8.15
CA MET A 127 0.82 -29.04 8.60
C MET A 127 -0.33 -29.64 7.77
N MET A 128 -0.11 -29.89 6.49
CA MET A 128 -1.09 -30.59 5.64
C MET A 128 -1.28 -32.04 6.12
N GLU A 129 -0.20 -32.78 6.39
CA GLU A 129 -0.24 -34.14 6.95
C GLU A 129 -0.93 -34.19 8.32
N ALA A 130 -0.75 -33.16 9.14
CA ALA A 130 -1.42 -33.01 10.43
C ALA A 130 -2.89 -32.61 10.34
N GLY A 131 -3.42 -32.33 9.12
CA GLY A 131 -4.80 -31.89 8.91
C GLY A 131 -5.08 -30.44 9.33
N THR A 132 -4.05 -29.63 9.51
CA THR A 132 -4.11 -28.24 9.95
C THR A 132 -3.30 -27.30 9.04
N PRO A 133 -3.55 -27.32 7.70
CA PRO A 133 -2.72 -26.58 6.74
C PRO A 133 -2.78 -25.06 6.91
N ASP A 134 -3.87 -24.51 7.46
CA ASP A 134 -4.07 -23.08 7.74
C ASP A 134 -3.16 -22.54 8.85
N VAL A 135 -2.56 -23.39 9.66
CA VAL A 135 -1.64 -23.00 10.74
C VAL A 135 -0.44 -22.18 10.20
N ILE A 136 0.00 -22.43 8.97
CA ILE A 136 1.11 -21.66 8.37
C ILE A 136 0.83 -20.15 8.28
N ASP A 137 -0.43 -19.74 8.22
CA ASP A 137 -0.83 -18.33 8.14
C ASP A 137 -0.95 -17.67 9.53
N PHE A 138 -1.13 -18.46 10.59
CA PHE A 138 -1.32 -17.97 11.97
C PHE A 138 -0.12 -18.16 12.88
N GLU A 139 0.70 -19.18 12.63
CA GLU A 139 1.93 -19.48 13.33
C GLU A 139 3.08 -19.59 12.31
N PRO A 140 3.49 -18.46 11.70
CA PRO A 140 4.40 -18.48 10.56
C PRO A 140 5.81 -18.94 10.97
N ILE A 141 6.42 -19.73 10.08
CA ILE A 141 7.83 -20.12 10.13
C ILE A 141 8.54 -19.40 8.97
N GLY A 142 9.50 -18.57 9.30
CA GLY A 142 10.27 -17.78 8.34
C GLY A 142 11.76 -17.88 8.55
N THR A 143 12.52 -17.04 7.85
CA THR A 143 14.00 -16.94 7.90
C THR A 143 14.46 -15.57 8.42
N GLY A 144 13.54 -14.77 8.94
CA GLY A 144 13.75 -13.38 9.35
C GLY A 144 14.52 -13.22 10.68
N PRO A 145 14.83 -11.96 11.06
CA PRO A 145 15.59 -11.63 12.28
C PRO A 145 14.82 -11.87 13.57
N PHE A 146 13.51 -12.07 13.52
CA PHE A 146 12.64 -12.32 14.67
C PHE A 146 11.79 -13.56 14.44
N THR A 147 11.68 -14.39 15.47
CA THR A 147 10.85 -15.61 15.51
C THR A 147 9.51 -15.29 16.14
N PHE A 148 8.43 -15.73 15.51
CA PHE A 148 7.06 -15.59 16.02
C PHE A 148 6.89 -16.37 17.34
N VAL A 149 6.23 -15.73 18.31
CA VAL A 149 5.95 -16.34 19.62
C VAL A 149 4.45 -16.51 19.85
N ALA A 150 3.66 -15.47 19.65
CA ALA A 150 2.22 -15.51 19.89
C ALA A 150 1.49 -14.35 19.23
N TYR A 151 0.25 -14.62 18.84
CA TYR A 151 -0.74 -13.60 18.48
C TYR A 151 -1.99 -13.76 19.35
N GLN A 152 -2.29 -12.74 20.12
CA GLN A 152 -3.55 -12.59 20.84
C GLN A 152 -4.38 -11.55 20.10
N LYS A 153 -5.46 -12.00 19.46
CA LYS A 153 -6.30 -11.15 18.63
C LYS A 153 -6.71 -9.89 19.39
N ASP A 154 -6.65 -8.75 18.70
CA ASP A 154 -7.00 -7.41 19.18
C ASP A 154 -6.18 -6.92 20.40
N ALA A 155 -5.13 -7.62 20.79
CA ALA A 155 -4.32 -7.30 21.96
C ALA A 155 -2.84 -7.14 21.63
N VAL A 156 -2.18 -8.22 21.18
CA VAL A 156 -0.71 -8.20 21.07
C VAL A 156 -0.18 -9.24 20.10
N ILE A 157 0.92 -8.89 19.39
CA ILE A 157 1.75 -9.85 18.64
C ILE A 157 3.16 -9.81 19.26
N ARG A 158 3.72 -10.99 19.53
CA ARG A 158 5.02 -11.15 20.21
C ARG A 158 6.01 -11.90 19.33
N TYR A 159 7.23 -11.40 19.32
CA TYR A 159 8.37 -12.02 18.66
C TYR A 159 9.58 -12.05 19.61
N LYS A 160 10.51 -12.98 19.32
CA LYS A 160 11.84 -13.03 19.93
C LYS A 160 12.92 -12.90 18.85
N VAL A 161 14.10 -12.42 19.22
CA VAL A 161 15.25 -12.41 18.33
C VAL A 161 15.56 -13.81 17.82
N ASN A 162 15.86 -13.91 16.52
CA ASN A 162 16.38 -15.13 15.91
C ASN A 162 17.92 -15.18 16.06
N PRO A 163 18.48 -16.03 16.92
CA PRO A 163 19.93 -16.13 17.09
C PRO A 163 20.66 -16.71 15.88
N GLU A 164 19.95 -17.43 15.01
CA GLU A 164 20.46 -18.07 13.80
C GLU A 164 20.17 -17.28 12.53
N TYR A 165 19.81 -15.99 12.68
CA TYR A 165 19.54 -15.12 11.52
C TYR A 165 20.80 -15.02 10.64
N TRP A 166 20.62 -15.20 9.34
CA TRP A 166 21.70 -15.19 8.34
C TRP A 166 22.32 -13.80 8.11
N GLY A 167 21.63 -12.72 8.50
CA GLY A 167 22.12 -11.35 8.46
C GLY A 167 22.68 -10.89 9.82
N ALA A 168 22.74 -9.56 10.02
CA ALA A 168 23.16 -9.02 11.31
C ALA A 168 22.09 -9.31 12.37
N LYS A 169 22.51 -9.88 13.51
CA LYS A 169 21.62 -10.15 14.65
C LYS A 169 20.95 -8.84 15.11
N ALA A 170 19.63 -8.89 15.33
CA ALA A 170 18.92 -7.76 15.91
C ALA A 170 19.43 -7.47 17.35
N PRO A 171 19.66 -6.19 17.70
CA PRO A 171 20.16 -5.83 19.04
C PRO A 171 19.18 -6.09 20.17
N ILE A 172 17.85 -6.00 19.88
CA ILE A 172 16.79 -6.23 20.86
C ILE A 172 16.40 -7.70 20.93
N ASP A 173 16.12 -8.23 22.12
CA ASP A 173 15.75 -9.63 22.34
C ASP A 173 14.27 -9.91 22.09
N ASN A 174 13.40 -8.96 22.42
CA ASN A 174 11.95 -9.11 22.29
C ASN A 174 11.36 -7.94 21.49
N LEU A 175 10.44 -8.28 20.57
CA LEU A 175 9.66 -7.31 19.82
C LEU A 175 8.18 -7.56 20.07
N VAL A 176 7.45 -6.52 20.51
CA VAL A 176 6.04 -6.62 20.86
C VAL A 176 5.25 -5.53 20.15
N PHE A 177 4.25 -5.93 19.36
CA PHE A 177 3.27 -5.02 18.80
C PHE A 177 2.03 -5.00 19.70
N ALA A 178 1.84 -3.89 20.44
CA ALA A 178 0.67 -3.67 21.27
C ALA A 178 -0.46 -3.07 20.39
N ILE A 179 -1.50 -3.85 20.13
CA ILE A 179 -2.63 -3.43 19.29
C ILE A 179 -3.47 -2.43 20.09
N THR A 180 -3.38 -1.16 19.71
CA THR A 180 -4.06 -0.05 20.38
C THR A 180 -4.70 0.86 19.33
N PRO A 181 -5.98 0.67 18.99
CA PRO A 181 -6.65 1.40 17.89
C PRO A 181 -6.72 2.91 18.09
N ASP A 182 -6.95 3.38 19.32
CA ASP A 182 -7.08 4.80 19.65
C ASP A 182 -5.73 5.51 19.73
N ALA A 183 -5.57 6.60 18.97
CA ALA A 183 -4.30 7.33 18.87
C ALA A 183 -3.94 8.09 20.17
N SER A 184 -4.93 8.58 20.92
CA SER A 184 -4.69 9.26 22.18
C SER A 184 -4.18 8.29 23.24
N VAL A 185 -4.75 7.07 23.28
CA VAL A 185 -4.27 5.98 24.15
C VAL A 185 -2.85 5.55 23.77
N ARG A 186 -2.53 5.46 22.46
CA ARG A 186 -1.15 5.20 22.04
C ARG A 186 -0.17 6.26 22.52
N TYR A 187 -0.57 7.53 22.48
CA TYR A 187 0.27 8.63 22.95
C TYR A 187 0.49 8.56 24.47
N GLU A 188 -0.55 8.30 25.26
CA GLU A 188 -0.39 8.11 26.72
C GLU A 188 0.56 6.95 27.05
N LYS A 189 0.47 5.82 26.35
CA LYS A 189 1.41 4.69 26.50
C LYS A 189 2.85 5.07 26.15
N LEU A 190 3.05 5.86 25.10
CA LEU A 190 4.39 6.35 24.73
C LEU A 190 4.98 7.26 25.82
N LYS A 191 4.18 8.19 26.36
CA LYS A 191 4.59 9.08 27.46
C LYS A 191 4.92 8.30 28.74
N ALA A 192 4.08 7.31 29.06
CA ALA A 192 4.30 6.46 30.24
C ALA A 192 5.50 5.51 30.10
N GLY A 193 6.10 5.40 28.90
CA GLY A 193 7.18 4.46 28.62
C GLY A 193 6.74 3.00 28.48
N GLU A 194 5.44 2.75 28.34
CA GLU A 194 4.89 1.41 28.06
C GLU A 194 5.18 0.96 26.61
N CYS A 195 5.35 1.92 25.69
CA CYS A 195 5.73 1.70 24.30
C CYS A 195 6.92 2.58 23.93
N HIS A 196 7.76 2.09 23.02
CA HIS A 196 8.96 2.80 22.56
C HIS A 196 8.73 3.56 21.25
N VAL A 197 7.82 3.07 20.42
CA VAL A 197 7.48 3.62 19.11
C VAL A 197 5.97 3.70 18.95
N MET A 198 5.49 4.82 18.44
CA MET A 198 4.08 5.03 18.15
C MET A 198 3.89 5.26 16.65
N VAL A 199 2.84 4.68 16.06
CA VAL A 199 2.43 4.91 14.67
C VAL A 199 1.19 5.79 14.61
N ASN A 200 1.00 6.51 13.50
CA ASN A 200 -0.19 7.31 13.20
C ASN A 200 -0.63 8.21 14.37
N PRO A 201 0.20 9.18 14.80
CA PRO A 201 -0.20 10.14 15.82
C PRO A 201 -1.32 11.04 15.32
N ASN A 202 -2.15 11.56 16.24
CA ASN A 202 -3.08 12.61 15.86
C ASN A 202 -2.30 13.87 15.46
N PRO A 203 -2.61 14.51 14.33
CA PRO A 203 -1.94 15.75 13.92
C PRO A 203 -2.01 16.84 15.00
N ALA A 204 -3.09 16.93 15.77
CA ALA A 204 -3.27 17.87 16.86
C ALA A 204 -2.24 17.71 18.00
N ASP A 205 -1.66 16.53 18.17
CA ASP A 205 -0.72 16.22 19.25
C ASP A 205 0.76 16.46 18.83
N LEU A 206 1.04 16.67 17.53
CA LEU A 206 2.41 16.76 17.00
C LEU A 206 3.24 17.87 17.63
N GLU A 207 2.62 19.04 17.91
CA GLU A 207 3.31 20.14 18.55
C GLU A 207 3.75 19.80 19.99
N ALA A 208 2.86 19.14 20.76
CA ALA A 208 3.15 18.68 22.11
C ALA A 208 4.24 17.59 22.10
N MET A 209 4.15 16.64 21.19
CA MET A 209 5.16 15.58 21.00
C MET A 209 6.54 16.17 20.66
N GLY A 210 6.60 17.18 19.79
CA GLY A 210 7.85 17.83 19.42
C GLY A 210 8.50 18.63 20.56
N LYS A 211 7.75 19.03 21.58
CA LYS A 211 8.23 19.74 22.77
C LYS A 211 8.59 18.80 23.93
N ASP A 212 8.18 17.54 23.86
CA ASP A 212 8.44 16.55 24.90
C ASP A 212 9.91 16.10 24.88
N PRO A 213 10.70 16.34 25.95
CA PRO A 213 12.10 15.98 25.98
C PRO A 213 12.37 14.48 25.96
N SER A 214 11.36 13.63 26.23
CA SER A 214 11.47 12.17 26.21
C SER A 214 11.20 11.58 24.84
N ILE A 215 10.71 12.39 23.87
CA ILE A 215 10.28 11.95 22.53
C ILE A 215 11.18 12.54 21.44
N ASN A 216 11.50 11.73 20.48
CA ASN A 216 12.02 12.11 19.19
C ASN A 216 10.87 12.04 18.16
N LEU A 217 10.42 13.18 17.67
CA LEU A 217 9.39 13.24 16.64
C LEU A 217 10.03 13.14 15.26
N LEU A 218 10.10 11.93 14.71
CA LEU A 218 10.62 11.69 13.36
C LEU A 218 9.58 12.10 12.33
N GLN A 219 10.04 12.60 11.17
CA GLN A 219 9.16 12.93 10.06
C GLN A 219 9.78 12.56 8.72
N LYS A 220 8.92 12.23 7.74
CA LYS A 220 9.32 11.92 6.36
C LYS A 220 8.18 12.26 5.40
N GLU A 221 8.52 12.76 4.20
CA GLU A 221 7.55 12.91 3.11
C GLU A 221 6.92 11.55 2.80
N GLY A 222 5.59 11.49 2.79
CA GLY A 222 4.85 10.25 2.58
C GLY A 222 4.90 9.77 1.13
N LEU A 223 5.06 8.48 0.96
CA LEU A 223 4.88 7.80 -0.33
C LEU A 223 3.39 7.48 -0.51
N ASN A 224 2.53 8.51 -0.44
CA ASN A 224 1.10 8.28 -0.43
C ASN A 224 0.28 9.39 -1.10
N VAL A 225 -0.97 9.05 -1.41
CA VAL A 225 -1.98 9.98 -1.91
C VAL A 225 -3.33 9.67 -1.27
N GLY A 226 -3.98 10.72 -0.73
CA GLY A 226 -5.37 10.66 -0.32
C GLY A 226 -6.27 11.27 -1.40
N TYR A 227 -7.37 10.61 -1.71
CA TYR A 227 -8.27 11.00 -2.78
C TYR A 227 -9.74 10.72 -2.47
N MET A 228 -10.61 11.33 -3.26
CA MET A 228 -12.02 10.98 -3.38
C MET A 228 -12.27 10.45 -4.80
N ALA A 229 -12.58 9.16 -4.94
CA ALA A 229 -12.84 8.54 -6.23
C ALA A 229 -14.33 8.55 -6.57
N TYR A 230 -14.68 9.10 -7.73
CA TYR A 230 -16.02 9.01 -8.30
C TYR A 230 -16.22 7.64 -8.94
N ASN A 231 -17.46 7.12 -8.95
CA ASN A 231 -17.76 5.94 -9.76
C ASN A 231 -18.08 6.39 -11.20
N THR A 232 -17.11 6.27 -12.09
CA THR A 232 -17.25 6.76 -13.49
C THR A 232 -18.19 5.92 -14.35
N GLN A 233 -18.64 4.77 -13.86
CA GLN A 233 -19.65 3.93 -14.51
C GLN A 233 -21.09 4.40 -14.21
N MET A 234 -21.27 5.34 -13.26
CA MET A 234 -22.56 5.79 -12.80
C MET A 234 -22.81 7.25 -13.20
N LYS A 235 -24.03 7.56 -13.70
CA LYS A 235 -24.43 8.95 -13.97
C LYS A 235 -24.62 9.73 -12.66
N PRO A 236 -24.24 11.02 -12.65
CA PRO A 236 -23.66 11.80 -13.75
C PRO A 236 -22.13 11.78 -13.77
N PHE A 237 -21.49 10.89 -12.99
CA PHE A 237 -20.03 10.80 -12.84
C PHE A 237 -19.33 10.15 -14.05
N ASP A 238 -20.07 9.63 -15.03
CA ASP A 238 -19.58 9.20 -16.33
C ASP A 238 -19.04 10.38 -17.17
N ASN A 239 -19.54 11.60 -16.91
CA ASN A 239 -19.11 12.82 -17.59
C ASN A 239 -17.88 13.47 -16.89
N PRO A 240 -16.71 13.57 -17.56
CA PRO A 240 -15.51 14.18 -16.96
C PRO A 240 -15.68 15.68 -16.63
N LYS A 241 -16.55 16.42 -17.34
CA LYS A 241 -16.82 17.83 -17.02
C LYS A 241 -17.53 17.96 -15.67
N VAL A 242 -18.46 17.05 -15.37
CA VAL A 242 -19.14 17.00 -14.07
C VAL A 242 -18.12 16.71 -12.95
N ARG A 243 -17.24 15.73 -13.14
CA ARG A 243 -16.20 15.40 -12.15
C ARG A 243 -15.25 16.58 -11.93
N LYS A 244 -14.82 17.26 -13.00
CA LYS A 244 -13.98 18.48 -12.89
C LYS A 244 -14.69 19.61 -12.15
N ALA A 245 -15.98 19.83 -12.44
CA ALA A 245 -16.77 20.82 -11.71
C ALA A 245 -16.85 20.52 -10.22
N LEU A 246 -17.07 19.25 -9.85
CA LEU A 246 -17.05 18.82 -8.45
C LEU A 246 -15.66 19.04 -7.81
N ASN A 247 -14.56 18.76 -8.53
CA ASN A 247 -13.20 19.03 -8.04
C ASN A 247 -12.96 20.52 -7.78
N MET A 248 -13.43 21.40 -8.67
CA MET A 248 -13.33 22.86 -8.51
C MET A 248 -14.11 23.40 -7.31
N ALA A 249 -15.11 22.66 -6.83
CA ALA A 249 -15.88 23.05 -5.67
C ALA A 249 -15.21 22.69 -4.33
N ILE A 250 -14.19 21.82 -4.32
CA ILE A 250 -13.53 21.34 -3.09
C ILE A 250 -12.42 22.30 -2.67
N ASN A 251 -12.54 22.85 -1.47
CA ASN A 251 -11.48 23.68 -0.86
C ASN A 251 -10.40 22.80 -0.22
N LYS A 252 -9.49 22.28 -1.05
CA LYS A 252 -8.40 21.39 -0.60
C LYS A 252 -7.54 22.05 0.48
N LYS A 253 -7.27 23.37 0.37
CA LYS A 253 -6.48 24.08 1.36
C LYS A 253 -7.14 24.04 2.75
N ALA A 254 -8.44 24.31 2.82
CA ALA A 254 -9.19 24.23 4.08
C ALA A 254 -9.18 22.80 4.65
N ILE A 255 -9.22 21.79 3.80
CA ILE A 255 -9.11 20.38 4.22
C ILE A 255 -7.72 20.11 4.82
N ILE A 256 -6.64 20.55 4.15
CA ILE A 256 -5.27 20.37 4.68
C ILE A 256 -5.13 21.05 6.04
N ASP A 257 -5.60 22.29 6.15
CA ASP A 257 -5.49 23.05 7.40
C ASP A 257 -6.28 22.38 8.55
N ALA A 258 -7.50 21.90 8.29
CA ALA A 258 -8.40 21.38 9.31
C ALA A 258 -8.17 19.89 9.65
N VAL A 259 -7.74 19.08 8.69
CA VAL A 259 -7.62 17.61 8.84
C VAL A 259 -6.17 17.19 9.09
N PHE A 260 -5.23 17.79 8.38
CA PHE A 260 -3.80 17.40 8.45
C PHE A 260 -3.00 18.25 9.43
N GLN A 261 -3.40 19.50 9.71
CA GLN A 261 -2.80 20.39 10.70
C GLN A 261 -1.25 20.47 10.58
N GLY A 262 -0.75 20.63 9.36
CA GLY A 262 0.68 20.68 9.04
C GLY A 262 1.28 19.32 8.60
N ALA A 263 0.58 18.21 8.78
CA ALA A 263 1.05 16.90 8.36
C ALA A 263 0.61 16.54 6.92
N GLY A 264 0.34 17.53 6.06
CA GLY A 264 -0.10 17.27 4.68
C GLY A 264 0.16 18.43 3.74
N LYS A 265 0.16 18.11 2.45
CA LYS A 265 0.27 19.04 1.32
C LYS A 265 -0.85 18.76 0.33
N VAL A 266 -1.34 19.81 -0.35
CA VAL A 266 -2.35 19.65 -1.41
C VAL A 266 -1.80 18.77 -2.54
N ALA A 267 -2.57 17.76 -2.93
CA ALA A 267 -2.24 16.89 -4.06
C ALA A 267 -2.88 17.38 -5.36
N LYS A 268 -2.14 17.26 -6.46
CA LYS A 268 -2.60 17.54 -7.83
C LYS A 268 -2.51 16.34 -8.77
N ASN A 269 -1.62 15.39 -8.46
CA ASN A 269 -1.35 14.19 -9.26
C ASN A 269 -1.78 12.91 -8.51
N PRO A 270 -1.99 11.80 -9.24
CA PRO A 270 -2.35 10.51 -8.62
C PRO A 270 -1.17 9.79 -7.97
N ILE A 271 0.05 10.29 -8.13
CA ILE A 271 1.27 9.80 -7.50
C ILE A 271 1.88 10.90 -6.62
N PRO A 272 2.59 10.56 -5.52
CA PRO A 272 3.23 11.56 -4.67
C PRO A 272 4.53 12.13 -5.29
N PRO A 273 4.97 13.33 -4.87
CA PRO A 273 6.23 13.94 -5.34
C PRO A 273 7.48 13.10 -5.06
N THR A 274 7.39 12.13 -4.14
CA THR A 274 8.47 11.20 -3.80
C THR A 274 8.69 10.10 -4.84
N ILE A 275 7.79 9.96 -5.81
CA ILE A 275 7.94 9.01 -6.94
C ILE A 275 8.66 9.69 -8.11
N TRP A 276 9.64 8.98 -8.66
CA TRP A 276 10.60 9.47 -9.67
C TRP A 276 9.99 9.99 -10.99
N SER A 277 8.75 9.69 -11.34
CA SER A 277 8.07 10.18 -12.55
C SER A 277 7.03 11.27 -12.28
N TYR A 278 7.02 11.85 -11.08
CA TYR A 278 6.07 12.92 -10.73
C TYR A 278 6.13 14.07 -11.74
N ASN A 279 4.97 14.56 -12.18
CA ASN A 279 4.88 15.63 -13.17
C ASN A 279 4.52 16.96 -12.52
N ASP A 280 5.53 17.78 -12.21
CA ASP A 280 5.34 19.11 -11.64
C ASP A 280 4.61 20.10 -12.55
N ALA A 281 4.63 19.87 -13.87
CA ALA A 281 3.98 20.75 -14.85
C ALA A 281 2.45 20.62 -14.85
N VAL A 282 1.89 19.58 -14.21
CA VAL A 282 0.43 19.48 -14.04
C VAL A 282 -0.05 20.59 -13.13
N VAL A 283 -1.06 21.34 -13.60
CA VAL A 283 -1.71 22.40 -12.84
C VAL A 283 -2.97 21.86 -12.20
N ASP A 284 -3.19 22.16 -10.92
CA ASP A 284 -4.40 21.73 -10.21
C ASP A 284 -5.61 22.55 -10.63
N ASP A 285 -6.82 21.99 -10.45
CA ASP A 285 -8.06 22.73 -10.68
C ASP A 285 -8.17 23.83 -9.61
N PRO A 286 -8.54 25.07 -10.00
CA PRO A 286 -8.71 26.14 -9.03
C PRO A 286 -9.94 25.87 -8.16
N TYR A 287 -9.90 26.32 -6.90
CA TYR A 287 -11.11 26.37 -6.08
C TYR A 287 -12.00 27.51 -6.57
N ASP A 288 -13.06 27.16 -7.30
CA ASP A 288 -14.04 28.12 -7.83
C ASP A 288 -15.45 27.52 -7.82
N PRO A 289 -16.17 27.60 -6.70
CA PRO A 289 -17.53 27.08 -6.59
C PRO A 289 -18.52 27.74 -7.56
N ALA A 290 -18.31 29.01 -7.92
CA ALA A 290 -19.18 29.71 -8.83
C ALA A 290 -19.07 29.19 -10.26
N ALA A 291 -17.84 28.97 -10.74
CA ALA A 291 -17.58 28.32 -12.03
C ALA A 291 -18.06 26.87 -12.03
N ALA A 292 -17.81 26.13 -10.93
CA ALA A 292 -18.29 24.75 -10.76
C ALA A 292 -19.81 24.64 -10.95
N LYS A 293 -20.57 25.50 -10.28
CA LYS A 293 -22.03 25.56 -10.41
C LYS A 293 -22.50 25.83 -11.84
N LYS A 294 -21.85 26.75 -12.56
CA LYS A 294 -22.15 27.05 -13.97
C LYS A 294 -21.91 25.85 -14.89
N VAL A 295 -20.77 25.12 -14.65
CA VAL A 295 -20.46 23.93 -15.45
C VAL A 295 -21.49 22.82 -15.20
N LEU A 296 -21.86 22.54 -13.93
CA LEU A 296 -22.91 21.58 -13.62
C LEU A 296 -24.24 21.91 -14.33
N ALA A 297 -24.65 23.17 -14.27
CA ALA A 297 -25.87 23.62 -14.94
C ALA A 297 -25.79 23.44 -16.47
N ALA A 298 -24.65 23.77 -17.10
CA ALA A 298 -24.41 23.59 -18.52
C ALA A 298 -24.45 22.12 -18.96
N GLU A 299 -24.03 21.21 -18.10
CA GLU A 299 -24.10 19.76 -18.33
C GLU A 299 -25.46 19.15 -17.90
N GLY A 300 -26.46 19.99 -17.57
CA GLY A 300 -27.80 19.56 -17.19
C GLY A 300 -27.90 18.89 -15.81
N VAL A 301 -26.89 19.07 -14.97
CA VAL A 301 -26.87 18.50 -13.63
C VAL A 301 -27.43 19.52 -12.64
N THR A 302 -28.66 19.32 -12.22
CA THR A 302 -29.35 20.12 -11.21
C THR A 302 -29.84 19.22 -10.09
N ASN A 303 -29.79 19.72 -8.85
CA ASN A 303 -30.24 18.97 -7.67
C ASN A 303 -29.56 17.59 -7.52
N LEU A 304 -28.28 17.49 -7.78
CA LEU A 304 -27.53 16.26 -7.61
C LEU A 304 -27.54 15.83 -6.15
N LYS A 305 -27.98 14.57 -5.93
CA LYS A 305 -27.86 13.88 -4.65
C LYS A 305 -26.82 12.79 -4.78
N MET A 306 -25.87 12.71 -3.84
CA MET A 306 -24.82 11.71 -3.87
C MET A 306 -24.37 11.30 -2.47
N LYS A 307 -23.75 10.14 -2.37
CA LYS A 307 -23.07 9.73 -1.14
C LYS A 307 -21.60 10.05 -1.17
N ILE A 308 -21.05 10.44 -0.01
CA ILE A 308 -19.62 10.51 0.26
C ILE A 308 -19.31 9.42 1.29
N TRP A 309 -18.53 8.45 0.89
CA TRP A 309 -18.13 7.36 1.77
C TRP A 309 -16.90 7.78 2.56
N ALA A 310 -17.01 7.82 3.89
CA ALA A 310 -15.95 8.17 4.82
C ALA A 310 -15.38 6.92 5.48
N MET A 311 -14.05 6.75 5.42
CA MET A 311 -13.35 5.65 6.08
C MET A 311 -13.56 5.69 7.60
N PRO A 312 -13.77 4.55 8.26
CA PRO A 312 -13.92 4.48 9.73
C PRO A 312 -12.57 4.48 10.45
N VAL A 313 -11.46 4.39 9.73
CA VAL A 313 -10.11 4.22 10.26
C VAL A 313 -9.20 5.39 9.90
N GLN A 314 -8.24 5.68 10.77
CA GLN A 314 -7.17 6.64 10.52
C GLN A 314 -6.11 6.04 9.61
N ARG A 315 -5.64 6.83 8.63
CA ARG A 315 -4.51 6.50 7.76
C ARG A 315 -3.63 7.74 7.56
N PRO A 316 -2.34 7.59 7.23
CA PRO A 316 -1.46 8.74 6.96
C PRO A 316 -2.04 9.67 5.89
N TYR A 317 -2.57 9.13 4.80
CA TYR A 317 -3.17 9.87 3.70
C TYR A 317 -4.56 10.46 4.03
N ASN A 318 -5.16 10.10 5.14
CA ASN A 318 -6.41 10.67 5.64
C ASN A 318 -6.54 10.42 7.17
N PRO A 319 -6.05 11.34 8.00
CA PRO A 319 -6.09 11.17 9.47
C PRO A 319 -7.48 11.33 10.07
N ASN A 320 -8.44 11.94 9.36
CA ASN A 320 -9.82 12.08 9.81
C ASN A 320 -10.78 12.17 8.60
N ALA A 321 -11.19 11.01 8.08
CA ALA A 321 -12.04 10.94 6.89
C ALA A 321 -13.45 11.49 7.14
N ARG A 322 -13.99 11.37 8.36
CA ARG A 322 -15.29 11.95 8.71
C ARG A 322 -15.24 13.47 8.59
N ARG A 323 -14.22 14.11 9.16
CA ARG A 323 -14.03 15.56 9.09
C ARG A 323 -13.80 16.03 7.65
N MET A 324 -13.01 15.29 6.87
CA MET A 324 -12.80 15.57 5.46
C MET A 324 -14.11 15.51 4.68
N ALA A 325 -14.93 14.49 4.89
CA ALA A 325 -16.24 14.34 4.24
C ALA A 325 -17.19 15.50 4.60
N GLU A 326 -17.21 15.96 5.84
CA GLU A 326 -18.03 17.09 6.30
C GLU A 326 -17.63 18.41 5.62
N LEU A 327 -16.34 18.64 5.44
CA LEU A 327 -15.85 19.81 4.70
C LEU A 327 -16.24 19.76 3.21
N ILE A 328 -16.10 18.60 2.56
CA ILE A 328 -16.53 18.40 1.18
C ILE A 328 -18.05 18.54 1.06
N GLN A 329 -18.82 17.98 1.97
CA GLN A 329 -20.29 18.12 2.01
C GLN A 329 -20.70 19.60 2.09
N SER A 330 -20.05 20.37 2.96
CA SER A 330 -20.27 21.81 3.08
C SER A 330 -19.92 22.56 1.80
N ASP A 331 -18.81 22.20 1.14
CA ASP A 331 -18.43 22.81 -0.14
C ASP A 331 -19.43 22.46 -1.25
N PHE A 332 -19.88 21.22 -1.32
CA PHE A 332 -20.87 20.76 -2.30
C PHE A 332 -22.24 21.45 -2.13
N SER A 333 -22.63 21.74 -0.89
CA SER A 333 -23.88 22.47 -0.63
C SER A 333 -23.89 23.87 -1.27
N LYS A 334 -22.75 24.55 -1.38
CA LYS A 334 -22.60 25.85 -2.01
C LYS A 334 -22.91 25.84 -3.52
N ILE A 335 -22.76 24.69 -4.15
CA ILE A 335 -23.01 24.52 -5.59
C ILE A 335 -24.34 23.77 -5.86
N GLY A 336 -25.16 23.54 -4.84
CA GLY A 336 -26.47 22.92 -4.97
C GLY A 336 -26.41 21.38 -5.03
N VAL A 337 -25.34 20.77 -4.60
CA VAL A 337 -25.20 19.31 -4.48
C VAL A 337 -25.48 18.87 -3.05
N GLU A 338 -26.43 17.95 -2.90
CA GLU A 338 -26.80 17.34 -1.61
C GLU A 338 -25.99 16.08 -1.41
N ALA A 339 -25.07 16.07 -0.43
CA ALA A 339 -24.21 14.93 -0.15
C ALA A 339 -24.59 14.29 1.20
N GLU A 340 -24.78 12.97 1.20
CA GLU A 340 -24.98 12.14 2.40
C GLU A 340 -23.65 11.48 2.77
N ILE A 341 -23.23 11.59 4.03
CA ILE A 341 -22.02 10.91 4.51
C ILE A 341 -22.37 9.55 5.05
N VAL A 342 -21.76 8.50 4.47
CA VAL A 342 -21.92 7.11 4.91
C VAL A 342 -20.59 6.51 5.34
N SER A 343 -20.63 5.55 6.26
CA SER A 343 -19.47 4.81 6.72
C SER A 343 -19.88 3.37 7.04
N TYR A 344 -18.92 2.44 6.93
CA TYR A 344 -19.11 1.01 7.20
C TYR A 344 -17.92 0.52 8.02
N GLU A 345 -18.04 -0.64 8.67
CA GLU A 345 -16.89 -1.33 9.25
C GLU A 345 -15.79 -1.50 8.18
N TRP A 346 -14.51 -1.48 8.58
CA TRP A 346 -13.41 -1.33 7.63
C TRP A 346 -13.34 -2.43 6.57
N GLY A 347 -13.49 -3.69 6.95
CA GLY A 347 -13.50 -4.81 6.00
C GLY A 347 -14.65 -4.71 5.00
N GLU A 348 -15.84 -4.36 5.50
CA GLU A 348 -17.02 -4.16 4.68
C GLU A 348 -16.90 -2.91 3.79
N TYR A 349 -16.27 -1.84 4.30
CA TYR A 349 -15.95 -0.64 3.51
C TYR A 349 -15.08 -0.98 2.31
N LEU A 350 -14.01 -1.72 2.52
CA LEU A 350 -13.10 -2.16 1.45
C LEU A 350 -13.82 -3.04 0.42
N LYS A 351 -14.61 -4.01 0.89
CA LYS A 351 -15.37 -4.92 0.03
C LYS A 351 -16.39 -4.18 -0.84
N ARG A 352 -17.27 -3.37 -0.21
CA ARG A 352 -18.32 -2.63 -0.92
C ARG A 352 -17.76 -1.55 -1.85
N SER A 353 -16.64 -0.93 -1.50
CA SER A 353 -16.04 0.12 -2.32
C SER A 353 -15.55 -0.38 -3.68
N LYS A 354 -15.33 -1.70 -3.83
CA LYS A 354 -14.95 -2.35 -5.08
C LYS A 354 -16.12 -2.57 -6.05
N ASP A 355 -17.36 -2.51 -5.54
CA ASP A 355 -18.53 -2.78 -6.36
C ASP A 355 -18.65 -1.77 -7.52
N VAL A 356 -18.74 -2.28 -8.76
CA VAL A 356 -18.88 -1.46 -9.96
C VAL A 356 -20.18 -0.66 -9.99
N LYS A 357 -21.18 -1.07 -9.20
CA LYS A 357 -22.44 -0.35 -9.03
C LYS A 357 -22.49 0.55 -7.78
N ARG A 358 -21.34 0.71 -7.10
CA ARG A 358 -21.25 1.57 -5.93
C ARG A 358 -21.74 2.98 -6.24
N ASP A 359 -22.64 3.51 -5.41
CA ASP A 359 -23.14 4.89 -5.52
C ASP A 359 -22.12 5.92 -4.96
N GLY A 360 -22.22 7.15 -5.47
CA GLY A 360 -21.48 8.30 -4.97
C GLY A 360 -19.96 8.23 -5.16
N ALA A 361 -19.24 8.86 -4.23
CA ALA A 361 -17.80 8.95 -4.22
C ALA A 361 -17.20 8.37 -2.93
N VAL A 362 -16.02 7.73 -3.03
CA VAL A 362 -15.36 7.08 -1.89
C VAL A 362 -14.09 7.81 -1.51
N LEU A 363 -13.96 8.20 -0.25
CA LEU A 363 -12.70 8.66 0.33
C LEU A 363 -11.81 7.44 0.61
N LEU A 364 -10.62 7.45 0.04
CA LEU A 364 -9.62 6.41 0.22
C LEU A 364 -8.24 7.02 -0.06
N GLY A 365 -7.24 6.21 -0.14
CA GLY A 365 -5.90 6.60 -0.51
C GLY A 365 -5.04 5.37 -0.74
N TRP A 366 -3.79 5.62 -1.01
CA TRP A 366 -2.78 4.60 -1.23
C TRP A 366 -1.45 5.02 -0.64
N THR A 367 -0.82 4.13 0.09
CA THR A 367 0.62 4.19 0.37
C THR A 367 1.28 3.22 -0.59
N GLY A 368 2.32 3.65 -1.30
CA GLY A 368 2.99 2.79 -2.27
C GLY A 368 3.57 1.55 -1.61
N ASP A 369 3.44 0.39 -2.24
CA ASP A 369 3.96 -0.89 -1.77
C ASP A 369 5.37 -1.15 -2.30
N ASN A 370 5.73 -0.47 -3.38
CA ASN A 370 7.06 -0.45 -3.96
C ASN A 370 7.38 0.96 -4.50
N GLY A 371 8.60 1.20 -4.94
CA GLY A 371 9.04 2.51 -5.42
C GLY A 371 8.73 2.80 -6.90
N ASP A 372 7.92 1.99 -7.55
CA ASP A 372 7.61 2.16 -8.98
C ASP A 372 6.28 2.91 -9.16
N PRO A 373 6.19 3.84 -10.14
CA PRO A 373 4.94 4.54 -10.47
C PRO A 373 3.80 3.61 -10.87
N ASP A 374 4.11 2.42 -11.37
CA ASP A 374 3.14 1.40 -11.76
C ASP A 374 2.20 1.03 -10.61
N ASN A 375 2.73 0.94 -9.41
CA ASN A 375 1.98 0.61 -8.19
C ASN A 375 0.84 1.61 -7.88
N PHE A 376 0.93 2.82 -8.40
CA PHE A 376 -0.14 3.83 -8.31
C PHE A 376 -0.98 3.86 -9.60
N LEU A 377 -0.33 3.99 -10.75
CA LEU A 377 -1.03 4.31 -12.00
C LEU A 377 -1.74 3.10 -12.61
N ALA A 378 -1.10 1.93 -12.62
CA ALA A 378 -1.74 0.73 -13.15
C ALA A 378 -2.70 0.12 -12.14
N VAL A 379 -2.28 -0.04 -10.89
CA VAL A 379 -3.09 -0.69 -9.84
C VAL A 379 -4.38 0.08 -9.55
N LEU A 380 -4.29 1.40 -9.45
CA LEU A 380 -5.43 2.23 -9.00
C LEU A 380 -6.27 2.84 -10.12
N LEU A 381 -5.74 2.89 -11.35
CA LEU A 381 -6.34 3.62 -12.46
C LEU A 381 -6.37 2.81 -13.77
N GLY A 382 -5.64 1.70 -13.85
CA GLY A 382 -5.65 0.80 -15.01
C GLY A 382 -7.00 0.08 -15.17
N CYS A 383 -7.28 -0.35 -16.39
CA CYS A 383 -8.53 -1.03 -16.73
C CYS A 383 -8.68 -2.38 -16.00
N ASP A 384 -7.57 -3.11 -15.79
CA ASP A 384 -7.55 -4.38 -15.07
C ASP A 384 -7.91 -4.23 -13.58
N GLY A 385 -7.74 -3.03 -13.02
CA GLY A 385 -8.12 -2.70 -11.65
C GLY A 385 -9.61 -2.49 -11.41
N VAL A 386 -10.44 -2.43 -12.45
CA VAL A 386 -11.91 -2.23 -12.34
C VAL A 386 -12.55 -3.41 -11.59
N GLY A 387 -13.41 -3.10 -10.63
CA GLY A 387 -13.95 -4.12 -9.71
C GLY A 387 -12.97 -4.57 -8.60
N GLY A 388 -11.78 -4.01 -8.59
CA GLY A 388 -10.68 -4.26 -7.66
C GLY A 388 -10.15 -2.99 -7.00
N ALA A 389 -8.85 -2.73 -7.15
CA ALA A 389 -8.18 -1.57 -6.55
C ALA A 389 -8.55 -0.23 -7.20
N ASN A 390 -9.00 -0.22 -8.44
CA ASN A 390 -9.48 0.97 -9.14
C ASN A 390 -10.89 1.37 -8.65
N ARG A 391 -10.95 2.12 -7.57
CA ARG A 391 -12.20 2.56 -6.93
C ARG A 391 -13.01 3.57 -7.76
N SER A 392 -12.40 4.18 -8.78
CA SER A 392 -13.12 5.04 -9.72
C SER A 392 -13.85 4.26 -10.80
N GLN A 393 -13.60 2.96 -10.92
CA GLN A 393 -14.15 2.10 -12.00
C GLN A 393 -13.85 2.68 -13.41
N TRP A 394 -12.77 3.47 -13.50
CA TRP A 394 -12.41 4.21 -14.70
C TRP A 394 -11.52 3.36 -15.60
N CYS A 395 -11.89 3.26 -16.87
CA CYS A 395 -11.08 2.62 -17.89
C CYS A 395 -11.06 3.53 -19.13
N TYR A 396 -9.91 4.13 -19.43
CA TYR A 396 -9.74 5.06 -20.53
C TYR A 396 -8.56 4.67 -21.40
N GLN A 397 -8.81 4.19 -22.61
CA GLN A 397 -7.80 3.58 -23.47
C GLN A 397 -6.53 4.41 -23.69
N PRO A 398 -6.59 5.75 -23.95
CA PRO A 398 -5.37 6.53 -24.10
C PRO A 398 -4.47 6.56 -22.85
N PHE A 399 -5.04 6.44 -21.65
CA PHE A 399 -4.29 6.30 -20.41
C PHE A 399 -3.72 4.87 -20.28
N GLU A 400 -4.57 3.88 -20.53
CA GLU A 400 -4.21 2.46 -20.46
C GLU A 400 -3.01 2.11 -21.35
N GLU A 401 -3.02 2.58 -22.61
CA GLU A 401 -1.92 2.37 -23.57
C GLU A 401 -0.59 2.91 -23.06
N LEU A 402 -0.59 4.06 -22.38
CA LEU A 402 0.64 4.65 -21.82
C LEU A 402 1.19 3.82 -20.67
N ILE A 403 0.35 3.40 -19.73
CA ILE A 403 0.80 2.63 -18.56
C ILE A 403 1.22 1.22 -18.96
N GLN A 404 0.50 0.56 -19.85
CA GLN A 404 0.87 -0.76 -20.36
C GLN A 404 2.19 -0.71 -21.14
N LYS A 405 2.40 0.32 -21.96
CA LYS A 405 3.69 0.53 -22.62
C LYS A 405 4.82 0.75 -21.62
N ALA A 406 4.58 1.51 -20.55
CA ALA A 406 5.57 1.76 -19.51
C ALA A 406 5.98 0.50 -18.72
N LYS A 407 5.10 -0.52 -18.64
CA LYS A 407 5.40 -1.82 -18.03
C LYS A 407 6.42 -2.64 -18.81
N ILE A 408 6.38 -2.57 -20.14
CA ILE A 408 7.22 -3.41 -21.00
C ILE A 408 8.54 -2.75 -21.43
N VAL A 409 8.66 -1.43 -21.27
CA VAL A 409 9.88 -0.66 -21.63
C VAL A 409 10.83 -0.64 -20.43
N SER A 410 12.08 -1.03 -20.64
CA SER A 410 13.12 -1.02 -19.58
C SER A 410 13.83 0.32 -19.42
N ASP A 411 13.80 1.21 -20.43
CA ASP A 411 14.45 2.52 -20.37
C ASP A 411 13.73 3.47 -19.38
N PRO A 412 14.39 3.90 -18.28
CA PRO A 412 13.78 4.77 -17.27
C PRO A 412 13.34 6.14 -17.82
N ALA A 413 14.04 6.68 -18.81
CA ALA A 413 13.70 7.97 -19.41
C ALA A 413 12.40 7.89 -20.21
N GLU A 414 12.23 6.84 -21.01
CA GLU A 414 10.98 6.58 -21.75
C GLU A 414 9.83 6.26 -20.80
N ARG A 415 10.04 5.45 -19.76
CA ARG A 415 9.03 5.21 -18.71
C ARG A 415 8.59 6.51 -18.04
N THR A 416 9.55 7.39 -17.67
CA THR A 416 9.25 8.72 -17.13
C THR A 416 8.37 9.53 -18.05
N ARG A 417 8.70 9.57 -19.34
CA ARG A 417 7.95 10.31 -20.35
C ARG A 417 6.49 9.79 -20.47
N LEU A 418 6.31 8.48 -20.47
CA LEU A 418 5.00 7.84 -20.55
C LEU A 418 4.15 8.15 -19.32
N TYR A 419 4.70 7.97 -18.11
CA TYR A 419 3.99 8.26 -16.88
C TYR A 419 3.66 9.75 -16.69
N LYS A 420 4.53 10.67 -17.14
CA LYS A 420 4.20 12.11 -17.13
C LYS A 420 3.03 12.44 -18.05
N LYS A 421 2.92 11.80 -19.22
CA LYS A 421 1.77 11.93 -20.10
C LYS A 421 0.49 11.36 -19.49
N ALA A 422 0.58 10.20 -18.85
CA ALA A 422 -0.53 9.58 -18.15
C ALA A 422 -1.11 10.50 -17.07
N GLN A 423 -0.27 11.20 -16.30
CA GLN A 423 -0.71 12.17 -15.29
C GLN A 423 -1.46 13.38 -15.89
N ILE A 424 -1.10 13.81 -17.09
CA ILE A 424 -1.85 14.87 -17.82
C ILE A 424 -3.25 14.35 -18.16
N ILE A 425 -3.36 13.16 -18.77
CA ILE A 425 -4.66 12.55 -19.11
C ILE A 425 -5.51 12.34 -17.86
N PHE A 426 -4.92 11.84 -16.77
CA PHE A 426 -5.61 11.71 -15.49
C PHE A 426 -6.23 13.04 -15.05
N LYS A 427 -5.47 14.14 -15.14
CA LYS A 427 -5.96 15.46 -14.75
C LYS A 427 -7.09 15.96 -15.65
N GLU A 428 -7.00 15.68 -16.94
CA GLU A 428 -8.05 16.04 -17.92
C GLU A 428 -9.33 15.25 -17.70
N GLN A 429 -9.21 13.96 -17.38
CA GLN A 429 -10.34 13.06 -17.18
C GLN A 429 -10.93 13.09 -15.76
N ALA A 430 -10.14 13.51 -14.77
CA ALA A 430 -10.53 13.70 -13.37
C ALA A 430 -11.35 12.54 -12.76
N PRO A 431 -10.88 11.27 -12.82
CA PRO A 431 -11.58 10.16 -12.17
C PRO A 431 -11.60 10.29 -10.64
N TRP A 432 -10.69 11.08 -10.09
CA TRP A 432 -10.59 11.45 -8.69
C TRP A 432 -10.60 12.97 -8.48
N ALA A 433 -11.01 13.37 -7.27
CA ALA A 433 -10.46 14.53 -6.60
C ALA A 433 -9.23 14.08 -5.81
N THR A 434 -8.02 14.39 -6.26
CA THR A 434 -6.81 14.22 -5.44
C THR A 434 -6.84 15.25 -4.33
N ILE A 435 -6.62 14.83 -3.07
CA ILE A 435 -6.78 15.73 -1.91
C ILE A 435 -5.42 16.08 -1.32
N ALA A 436 -4.66 15.07 -0.89
CA ALA A 436 -3.46 15.30 -0.10
C ALA A 436 -2.35 14.29 -0.37
N HIS A 437 -1.11 14.75 -0.18
CA HIS A 437 0.05 13.92 0.15
C HIS A 437 0.42 14.22 1.60
N SER A 438 0.60 13.20 2.45
CA SER A 438 0.94 13.45 3.85
C SER A 438 2.44 13.57 4.10
N VAL A 439 2.79 14.22 5.18
CA VAL A 439 4.05 14.05 5.87
C VAL A 439 3.81 13.01 6.96
N VAL A 440 4.55 11.91 6.95
CA VAL A 440 4.43 10.85 7.95
C VAL A 440 5.24 11.25 9.17
N PHE A 441 4.60 11.26 10.32
CA PHE A 441 5.22 11.48 11.62
C PHE A 441 5.23 10.18 12.41
N GLN A 442 6.35 9.93 13.07
CA GLN A 442 6.50 8.74 13.92
C GLN A 442 7.24 9.12 15.21
N PRO A 443 6.49 9.28 16.31
CA PRO A 443 7.07 9.55 17.61
C PRO A 443 7.78 8.31 18.15
N VAL A 444 9.02 8.48 18.58
CA VAL A 444 9.82 7.43 19.22
C VAL A 444 10.43 7.96 20.52
N ARG A 445 10.61 7.11 21.52
CA ARG A 445 11.30 7.51 22.74
C ARG A 445 12.77 7.81 22.48
N LYS A 446 13.38 8.67 23.29
CA LYS A 446 14.80 9.11 23.16
C LYS A 446 15.81 7.97 23.33
N ASP A 447 15.43 6.92 24.02
CA ASP A 447 16.25 5.71 24.23
C ASP A 447 16.24 4.76 23.00
N VAL A 448 15.37 4.99 22.03
CA VAL A 448 15.33 4.20 20.78
C VAL A 448 16.43 4.68 19.83
N VAL A 449 17.25 3.75 19.38
CA VAL A 449 18.39 4.00 18.49
C VAL A 449 18.14 3.40 17.12
N ASP A 450 18.52 4.12 16.08
CA ASP A 450 18.50 3.73 14.66
C ASP A 450 17.12 3.27 14.15
N PHE A 451 16.01 3.77 14.73
CA PHE A 451 14.69 3.61 14.12
C PHE A 451 14.59 4.51 12.87
N ARG A 452 14.03 4.00 11.79
CA ARG A 452 13.84 4.71 10.52
C ARG A 452 12.40 4.56 10.03
N ILE A 453 11.79 5.67 9.65
CA ILE A 453 10.49 5.63 8.98
C ILE A 453 10.65 4.93 7.63
N ASP A 454 9.90 3.87 7.45
CA ASP A 454 9.84 3.16 6.18
C ASP A 454 8.89 3.88 5.21
N PRO A 455 9.27 4.09 3.94
CA PRO A 455 8.42 4.81 2.97
C PRO A 455 7.14 4.05 2.63
N PHE A 456 7.14 2.73 2.73
CA PHE A 456 5.98 1.87 2.47
C PHE A 456 5.05 1.72 3.68
N GLY A 457 5.35 2.39 4.80
CA GLY A 457 4.56 2.29 6.02
C GLY A 457 4.80 1.02 6.83
N LEU A 458 5.83 0.24 6.49
CA LEU A 458 6.22 -0.95 7.25
C LEU A 458 6.87 -0.57 8.58
N ASN A 459 6.70 -1.42 9.59
CA ASN A 459 7.32 -1.24 10.90
C ASN A 459 8.50 -2.20 11.05
N LEU A 460 9.66 -1.80 10.54
CA LEU A 460 10.87 -2.62 10.49
C LEU A 460 11.78 -2.32 11.68
N PHE A 461 12.00 -3.33 12.52
CA PHE A 461 12.74 -3.20 13.76
C PHE A 461 14.12 -3.90 13.77
N TYR A 462 14.50 -4.61 12.72
CA TYR A 462 15.86 -5.14 12.63
C TYR A 462 16.87 -3.97 12.57
N GLY A 463 17.92 -4.04 13.39
CA GLY A 463 18.89 -2.97 13.56
C GLY A 463 18.46 -1.82 14.49
N VAL A 464 17.25 -1.89 15.08
CA VAL A 464 16.82 -0.98 16.16
C VAL A 464 17.37 -1.47 17.49
N ASP A 465 17.86 -0.53 18.31
CA ASP A 465 18.40 -0.80 19.65
C ASP A 465 17.78 0.13 20.70
N LEU A 466 17.98 -0.19 21.96
CA LEU A 466 17.62 0.62 23.13
C LEU A 466 18.88 0.96 23.93
N LYS A 467 19.01 2.23 24.33
CA LYS A 467 20.09 2.71 25.22
C LYS A 467 19.74 2.57 26.68
#